data_19548e808e462fa5b9b963467ed24f35
#
_entry.id   19548e808e462fa5b9b963467ed24f35
#
_cell.length_a   1.000
_cell.length_b   1.000
_cell.length_c   1.000
_cell.angle_alpha   90.00
_cell.angle_beta   90.00
_cell.angle_gamma   90.00
#
_symmetry.space_group_name_H-M   'P 1'
#
loop_
_entity.id
_entity.type
_entity.pdbx_description
1 polymer ?
#
loop_
_entity_poly.entity_id
_entity_poly.type
_entity_poly.pdbx_seq_one_letter_code
_entity_poly.pdbx_strand_id
1 'polypeptide(L)'
;MTTTATTLREAMKQGIVMCPGAWNGLIASAVAQTGFKACYISGGATANAAGYPDVGLITLSEMCRTIREVSAASKLPVVVDADTGYGEVEC
;
A
#
# COMPACT_ATOMS: atom_id res chain seq x y z
N MET A 1 -14.33 14.22 -11.42
CA MET A 1 -13.92 12.82 -11.19
C MET A 1 -13.25 12.69 -9.84
N THR A 2 -13.66 11.74 -9.04
CA THR A 2 -13.12 11.54 -7.70
C THR A 2 -11.89 10.64 -7.76
N THR A 3 -10.75 11.08 -7.20
CA THR A 3 -9.56 10.25 -7.09
C THR A 3 -9.68 9.30 -5.92
N THR A 4 -8.86 8.25 -5.88
CA THR A 4 -8.83 7.34 -4.73
C THR A 4 -8.39 8.06 -3.45
N ALA A 5 -7.47 9.02 -3.54
CA ALA A 5 -7.06 9.82 -2.40
C ALA A 5 -8.22 10.66 -1.85
N THR A 6 -9.02 11.26 -2.73
CA THR A 6 -10.20 12.02 -2.33
C THR A 6 -11.23 11.10 -1.66
N THR A 7 -11.43 9.91 -2.21
CA THR A 7 -12.34 8.91 -1.65
C THR A 7 -11.92 8.54 -0.22
N LEU A 8 -10.62 8.35 0.00
CA LEU A 8 -10.10 8.03 1.34
C LEU A 8 -10.37 9.16 2.32
N ARG A 9 -10.08 10.41 1.92
CA ARG A 9 -10.31 11.58 2.76
C ARG A 9 -11.77 11.73 3.15
N GLU A 10 -12.69 11.50 2.21
CA GLU A 10 -14.12 11.56 2.47
C GLU A 10 -14.56 10.46 3.44
N ALA A 11 -14.03 9.24 3.28
CA ALA A 11 -14.32 8.14 4.20
C ALA A 11 -13.84 8.46 5.63
N MET A 12 -12.65 9.06 5.76
CA MET A 12 -12.09 9.44 7.06
C MET A 12 -12.90 10.52 7.78
N LYS A 13 -13.58 11.39 7.04
CA LYS A 13 -14.46 12.39 7.63
C LYS A 13 -15.69 11.77 8.28
N GLN A 14 -16.08 10.58 7.86
CA GLN A 14 -17.25 9.88 8.36
C GLN A 14 -16.95 8.92 9.49
N GLY A 15 -15.69 8.71 9.82
CA GLY A 15 -15.30 7.83 10.90
C GLY A 15 -13.95 7.17 10.67
N ILE A 16 -13.67 6.14 11.44
CA ILE A 16 -12.44 5.38 11.36
C ILE A 16 -12.47 4.51 10.11
N VAL A 17 -11.37 4.53 9.34
CA VAL A 17 -11.20 3.65 8.18
C VAL A 17 -10.15 2.60 8.52
N MET A 18 -10.53 1.33 8.41
CA MET A 18 -9.60 0.23 8.61
C MET A 18 -8.84 -0.02 7.32
N CYS A 19 -7.51 -0.12 7.41
CA CYS A 19 -6.61 -0.33 6.26
C CYS A 19 -5.83 -1.64 6.45
N PRO A 20 -6.39 -2.78 6.06
CA PRO A 20 -5.65 -4.03 6.15
C PRO A 20 -4.40 -4.00 5.27
N GLY A 21 -3.34 -4.68 5.72
CA GLY A 21 -2.10 -4.78 4.96
C GLY A 21 -2.25 -5.68 3.74
N ALA A 22 -1.66 -5.26 2.63
CA ALA A 22 -1.55 -6.07 1.43
C ALA A 22 -0.14 -5.92 0.87
N TRP A 23 0.42 -7.00 0.35
CA TRP A 23 1.79 -7.02 -0.17
C TRP A 23 1.87 -7.60 -1.59
N ASN A 24 0.74 -7.96 -2.16
CA ASN A 24 0.63 -8.38 -3.56
C ASN A 24 -0.81 -8.22 -4.03
N GLY A 25 -1.02 -8.45 -5.33
CA GLY A 25 -2.34 -8.29 -5.94
C GLY A 25 -3.39 -9.26 -5.41
N LEU A 26 -2.99 -10.50 -5.10
CA LEU A 26 -3.93 -11.50 -4.59
C LEU A 26 -4.53 -11.07 -3.25
N ILE A 27 -3.68 -10.66 -2.32
CA ILE A 27 -4.12 -10.20 -1.00
C ILE A 27 -4.95 -8.93 -1.13
N ALA A 28 -4.53 -8.01 -2.01
CA ALA A 28 -5.28 -6.78 -2.26
C ALA A 28 -6.70 -7.05 -2.78
N SER A 29 -6.84 -8.01 -3.69
CA SER A 29 -8.16 -8.44 -4.19
C SER A 29 -9.01 -9.00 -3.04
N ALA A 30 -8.41 -9.79 -2.17
CA ALA A 30 -9.12 -10.34 -1.01
C ALA A 30 -9.59 -9.24 -0.06
N VAL A 31 -8.76 -8.21 0.17
CA VAL A 31 -9.14 -7.05 0.99
C VAL A 31 -10.35 -6.35 0.38
N ALA A 32 -10.34 -6.11 -0.93
CA ALA A 32 -11.45 -5.45 -1.61
C ALA A 32 -12.73 -6.29 -1.55
N GLN A 33 -12.63 -7.60 -1.77
CA GLN A 33 -13.78 -8.50 -1.77
C GLN A 33 -14.39 -8.65 -0.37
N THR A 34 -13.60 -8.47 0.66
CA THR A 34 -14.07 -8.53 2.04
C THR A 34 -14.85 -7.27 2.45
N GLY A 35 -14.77 -6.20 1.65
CA GLY A 35 -15.53 -4.99 1.87
C GLY A 35 -14.78 -3.86 2.57
N PHE A 36 -13.47 -3.98 2.76
CA PHE A 36 -12.66 -2.89 3.30
C PHE A 36 -12.55 -1.74 2.30
N LYS A 37 -12.37 -0.52 2.81
CA LYS A 37 -12.39 0.69 2.00
C LYS A 37 -11.01 1.21 1.62
N ALA A 38 -9.96 0.60 2.14
CA ALA A 38 -8.58 1.02 1.87
C ALA A 38 -7.62 -0.14 2.15
N CYS A 39 -6.43 -0.06 1.55
CA CYS A 39 -5.33 -0.98 1.79
C CYS A 39 -4.13 -0.25 2.36
N TYR A 40 -3.32 -0.94 3.15
CA TYR A 40 -2.04 -0.44 3.64
C TYR A 40 -0.89 -1.26 3.05
N ILE A 41 0.16 -0.60 2.59
CA ILE A 41 1.37 -1.26 2.11
C ILE A 41 2.49 -0.98 3.09
N SER A 42 2.94 -2.04 3.79
CA SER A 42 4.03 -1.98 4.75
C SER A 42 5.34 -2.37 4.07
N GLY A 43 6.39 -1.58 4.28
CA GLY A 43 7.72 -1.92 3.79
C GLY A 43 8.22 -3.23 4.38
N GLY A 44 8.00 -3.46 5.67
CA GLY A 44 8.39 -4.69 6.35
C GLY A 44 7.68 -5.92 5.78
N ALA A 45 6.36 -5.84 5.60
CA ALA A 45 5.60 -6.95 5.03
C ALA A 45 6.01 -7.23 3.59
N THR A 46 6.27 -6.19 2.80
CA THR A 46 6.72 -6.32 1.41
C THR A 46 8.09 -6.98 1.36
N ALA A 47 9.02 -6.56 2.20
CA ALA A 47 10.37 -7.14 2.29
C ALA A 47 10.30 -8.61 2.69
N ASN A 48 9.53 -8.92 3.72
CA ASN A 48 9.41 -10.30 4.22
C ASN A 48 8.75 -11.21 3.18
N ALA A 49 7.76 -10.72 2.45
CA ALA A 49 7.10 -11.47 1.39
C ALA A 49 8.09 -11.79 0.24
N ALA A 50 9.07 -10.92 0.02
CA ALA A 50 10.13 -11.14 -0.97
C ALA A 50 11.29 -11.98 -0.42
N GLY A 51 11.25 -12.40 0.84
CA GLY A 51 12.29 -13.21 1.46
C GLY A 51 13.41 -12.41 2.11
N TYR A 52 13.24 -11.10 2.28
CA TYR A 52 14.26 -10.23 2.88
C TYR A 52 13.89 -9.79 4.28
N PRO A 53 14.88 -9.54 5.16
CA PRO A 53 14.61 -8.89 6.44
C PRO A 53 14.23 -7.41 6.21
N ASP A 54 13.55 -6.82 7.18
CA ASP A 54 13.12 -5.42 7.12
C ASP A 54 14.28 -4.50 7.52
N VAL A 55 15.27 -4.37 6.64
CA VAL A 55 16.47 -3.56 6.86
C VAL A 55 16.81 -2.70 5.63
N GLY A 56 15.81 -2.27 4.90
CA GLY A 56 16.00 -1.35 3.78
C GLY A 56 16.51 -2.00 2.50
N LEU A 57 16.27 -3.28 2.30
CA LEU A 57 16.72 -4.01 1.11
C LEU A 57 15.80 -3.86 -0.10
N ILE A 58 14.57 -3.37 0.13
CA ILE A 58 13.63 -3.14 -0.97
C ILE A 58 13.94 -1.80 -1.62
N THR A 59 14.03 -1.80 -2.94
CA THR A 59 14.30 -0.58 -3.71
C THR A 59 13.01 0.19 -3.97
N LEU A 60 13.16 1.46 -4.37
CA LEU A 60 12.01 2.28 -4.79
C LEU A 60 11.26 1.63 -5.96
N SER A 61 11.98 1.08 -6.94
CA SER A 61 11.36 0.42 -8.09
C SER A 61 10.52 -0.78 -7.68
N GLU A 62 11.02 -1.59 -6.75
CA GLU A 62 10.30 -2.74 -6.22
C GLU A 62 9.05 -2.32 -5.46
N MET A 63 9.16 -1.26 -4.65
CA MET A 63 8.03 -0.72 -3.92
C MET A 63 6.98 -0.13 -4.87
N CYS A 64 7.39 0.58 -5.90
CA CYS A 64 6.48 1.13 -6.92
C CYS A 64 5.72 0.00 -7.64
N ARG A 65 6.40 -1.11 -7.91
CA ARG A 65 5.75 -2.29 -8.51
C ARG A 65 4.68 -2.85 -7.58
N THR A 66 4.99 -3.00 -6.30
CA THR A 66 4.04 -3.50 -5.31
C THR A 66 2.84 -2.57 -5.20
N ILE A 67 3.07 -1.26 -5.14
CA ILE A 67 1.99 -0.26 -5.08
C ILE A 67 1.09 -0.39 -6.30
N ARG A 68 1.67 -0.52 -7.49
CA ARG A 68 0.91 -0.67 -8.72
C ARG A 68 0.05 -1.92 -8.72
N GLU A 69 0.62 -3.05 -8.31
CA GLU A 69 -0.09 -4.32 -8.26
C GLU A 69 -1.25 -4.28 -7.26
N VAL A 70 -1.00 -3.76 -6.06
CA VAL A 70 -2.01 -3.65 -5.00
C VAL A 70 -3.12 -2.69 -5.42
N SER A 71 -2.76 -1.53 -5.95
CA SER A 71 -3.71 -0.50 -6.38
C SER A 71 -4.60 -1.00 -7.52
N ALA A 72 -4.00 -1.64 -8.53
CA ALA A 72 -4.74 -2.14 -9.68
C ALA A 72 -5.68 -3.29 -9.31
N ALA A 73 -5.23 -4.21 -8.46
CA ALA A 73 -6.01 -5.39 -8.08
C ALA A 73 -7.17 -5.04 -7.15
N SER A 74 -6.96 -4.13 -6.20
CA SER A 74 -7.98 -3.76 -5.22
C SER A 74 -8.91 -2.68 -5.72
N LYS A 75 -8.40 -1.75 -6.52
CA LYS A 75 -9.08 -0.50 -6.92
C LYS A 75 -9.47 0.36 -5.72
N LEU A 76 -8.82 0.13 -4.59
CA LEU A 76 -9.05 0.88 -3.36
C LEU A 76 -7.98 1.94 -3.16
N PRO A 77 -8.25 2.97 -2.35
CA PRO A 77 -7.20 3.88 -1.89
C PRO A 77 -6.11 3.10 -1.17
N VAL A 78 -4.87 3.52 -1.36
CA VAL A 78 -3.70 2.84 -0.78
C VAL A 78 -2.93 3.84 0.08
N VAL A 79 -2.59 3.42 1.30
CA VAL A 79 -1.69 4.16 2.20
C VAL A 79 -0.37 3.40 2.24
N VAL A 80 0.72 4.08 1.94
CA VAL A 80 2.03 3.44 1.79
C VAL A 80 3.01 3.99 2.82
N ASP A 81 3.73 3.10 3.50
CA ASP A 81 4.89 3.47 4.29
C ASP A 81 6.09 3.53 3.35
N ALA A 82 6.54 4.72 3.04
CA ALA A 82 7.63 4.95 2.10
C ALA A 82 8.99 5.17 2.79
N ASP A 83 9.10 4.83 4.07
CA ASP A 83 10.32 5.02 4.88
C ASP A 83 10.89 6.43 4.66
N THR A 84 12.14 6.52 4.14
CA THR A 84 12.81 7.79 3.84
C THR A 84 12.82 8.08 2.34
N GLY A 85 11.97 7.40 1.54
CA GLY A 85 11.90 7.56 0.09
C GLY A 85 12.79 6.59 -0.69
N TYR A 86 13.39 5.61 0.01
CA TYR A 86 14.24 4.57 -0.58
C TYR A 86 15.51 5.11 -1.25
N GLY A 87 16.03 6.21 -0.73
CA GLY A 87 17.27 6.81 -1.21
C GLY A 87 17.84 7.77 -0.19
N GLU A 88 19.03 8.27 -0.46
CA GLU A 88 19.66 9.26 0.40
C GLU A 88 19.16 10.66 0.07
N VAL A 89 19.51 11.62 0.94
CA VAL A 89 19.02 12.99 0.81
C VAL A 89 19.43 13.61 -0.55
N GLU A 90 20.57 13.23 -1.08
CA GLU A 90 21.06 13.72 -2.37
C GLU A 90 20.44 13.00 -3.57
N CYS A 91 19.69 11.96 -3.34
CA CYS A 91 18.97 11.28 -4.40
C CYS A 91 17.63 12.00 -4.70
#